data_9d9775c9c9ef68d9a83ff54b0768939e
#
_entry.id   9d9775c9c9ef68d9a83ff54b0768939e
#
_cell.length_a   1.000
_cell.length_b   1.000
_cell.length_c   1.000
_cell.angle_alpha   90.00
_cell.angle_beta   90.00
_cell.angle_gamma   90.00
#
_symmetry.space_group_name_H-M   'P 1'
#
loop_
_entity.id
_entity.type
_entity.pdbx_description
1 polymer ?
#
loop_
_entity_poly.entity_id
_entity_poly.type
_entity_poly.pdbx_seq_one_letter_code
_entity_poly.pdbx_strand_id
1 'polypeptide(L)'
;MSEKITRRKLLRVGAGAAAVGAVGSLSGCSAVQDLIPGGGGGLGSYTNWVYEPDAFKSDREGVSGSGTSYTNLFSNSGNLSELAVLRAKGTSYPELGIEVEDVSMDLGLPDGRIITGSFDTEAVKSELTAAPVDTPTPSGFGSSSGNSGSTQYESDSSYNNYEIYVQAEPDTSPDAFAVGDGTIIRAQRVPNATNESSPVDAPDVVEGIIDAGEDGTDRYVDSNDTFSTLTDALNNGVQVSFTVRANEIGSDNGADENIPAGRFEGVVAEGRAESINGETTESQYVFVFDSEGDVNEGDVQEWIEANDTGNGSLANLSDLSVNTNGNTVTVTGTQDTLEYGV
;
A
#
# COMPACT_ATOMS: atom_id res chain seq x y z
N MET A 1 -1.16 0.88 44.98
CA MET A 1 -0.63 -0.30 44.30
C MET A 1 -1.55 -0.58 43.15
N SER A 2 -1.15 -0.16 41.97
CA SER A 2 -1.94 -0.40 40.74
C SER A 2 -1.59 -1.81 40.26
N GLU A 3 -2.56 -2.72 40.29
CA GLU A 3 -2.40 -4.04 39.70
C GLU A 3 -2.27 -3.87 38.18
N LYS A 4 -1.09 -4.17 37.64
CA LYS A 4 -0.93 -4.32 36.20
C LYS A 4 -1.78 -5.50 35.75
N ILE A 5 -2.91 -5.19 35.11
CA ILE A 5 -3.74 -6.19 34.44
C ILE A 5 -2.86 -6.73 33.30
N THR A 6 -2.44 -7.96 33.42
CA THR A 6 -1.64 -8.63 32.38
C THR A 6 -2.54 -8.82 31.15
N ARG A 7 -2.06 -8.42 29.98
CA ARG A 7 -2.72 -8.52 28.66
C ARG A 7 -3.35 -9.92 28.40
N ARG A 8 -2.80 -10.97 28.98
CA ARG A 8 -3.37 -12.34 28.98
C ARG A 8 -4.79 -12.46 29.54
N LYS A 9 -5.25 -11.53 30.40
CA LYS A 9 -6.61 -11.58 30.93
C LYS A 9 -7.66 -10.95 30.01
N LEU A 10 -7.25 -10.05 29.11
CA LEU A 10 -8.18 -9.39 28.20
C LEU A 10 -8.66 -10.35 27.10
N LEU A 11 -7.77 -11.16 26.55
CA LEU A 11 -8.08 -12.11 25.48
C LEU A 11 -9.00 -13.27 25.92
N ARG A 12 -9.04 -13.58 27.22
CA ARG A 12 -9.97 -14.63 27.75
C ARG A 12 -11.41 -14.17 27.95
N VAL A 13 -11.68 -12.86 27.85
CA VAL A 13 -13.03 -12.31 28.06
C VAL A 13 -13.81 -12.19 26.73
N GLY A 14 -13.13 -12.21 25.61
CA GLY A 14 -13.73 -12.12 24.26
C GLY A 14 -14.38 -13.42 23.75
N ALA A 15 -13.98 -14.58 24.26
CA ALA A 15 -14.44 -15.90 23.78
C ALA A 15 -15.78 -16.39 24.39
N GLY A 16 -16.57 -15.53 24.99
CA GLY A 16 -17.73 -15.97 25.76
C GLY A 16 -18.98 -15.09 25.71
N ALA A 17 -19.35 -14.50 24.57
CA ALA A 17 -20.64 -13.84 24.44
C ALA A 17 -21.18 -13.86 23.00
N ALA A 18 -21.57 -15.05 22.54
CA ALA A 18 -22.60 -15.16 21.52
C ALA A 18 -23.95 -14.79 22.17
N ALA A 19 -24.23 -13.52 22.31
CA ALA A 19 -25.56 -12.99 22.65
C ALA A 19 -26.02 -12.17 21.44
N VAL A 20 -26.92 -12.77 20.69
CA VAL A 20 -27.79 -12.13 19.71
C VAL A 20 -28.41 -10.87 20.34
N GLY A 21 -27.95 -9.72 19.92
CA GLY A 21 -28.55 -8.44 20.25
C GLY A 21 -28.43 -7.55 19.00
N ALA A 22 -29.57 -7.35 18.34
CA ALA A 22 -29.72 -6.41 17.25
C ALA A 22 -29.17 -5.05 17.67
N VAL A 23 -28.00 -4.70 17.18
CA VAL A 23 -27.51 -3.33 17.24
C VAL A 23 -27.75 -2.73 15.87
N GLY A 24 -28.62 -1.72 15.89
CA GLY A 24 -29.00 -0.98 14.72
C GLY A 24 -27.77 -0.48 13.97
N SER A 25 -27.84 -0.63 12.68
CA SER A 25 -26.93 -0.10 11.68
C SER A 25 -26.48 1.32 12.03
N LEU A 26 -25.22 1.46 12.45
CA LEU A 26 -24.49 2.72 12.33
C LEU A 26 -23.99 2.87 10.88
N SER A 27 -24.95 2.80 9.96
CA SER A 27 -24.77 3.24 8.58
C SER A 27 -24.81 4.77 8.54
N GLY A 28 -23.84 5.41 9.17
CA GLY A 28 -23.77 6.87 9.27
C GLY A 28 -22.46 7.48 8.75
N CYS A 29 -21.46 6.69 8.43
CA CYS A 29 -20.16 7.22 7.99
C CYS A 29 -19.92 7.18 6.48
N SER A 30 -20.69 6.45 5.69
CA SER A 30 -20.55 6.44 4.23
C SER A 30 -21.09 7.68 3.52
N ALA A 31 -21.87 8.52 4.20
CA ALA A 31 -22.48 9.71 3.59
C ALA A 31 -21.58 10.96 3.59
N VAL A 32 -20.40 10.92 4.22
CA VAL A 32 -19.45 12.04 4.24
C VAL A 32 -18.34 11.87 3.19
N GLN A 33 -18.12 10.67 2.71
CA GLN A 33 -17.13 10.37 1.67
C GLN A 33 -17.47 10.98 0.30
N ASP A 34 -18.76 11.14 -0.02
CA ASP A 34 -19.22 11.70 -1.30
C ASP A 34 -19.23 13.25 -1.36
N LEU A 35 -18.82 13.93 -0.29
CA LEU A 35 -18.90 15.40 -0.21
C LEU A 35 -17.57 16.12 -0.40
N ILE A 36 -16.48 15.42 -0.61
CA ILE A 36 -15.17 16.03 -0.93
C ILE A 36 -14.87 15.73 -2.40
N PRO A 37 -15.06 16.68 -3.32
CA PRO A 37 -14.62 16.50 -4.70
C PRO A 37 -13.10 16.36 -4.71
N GLY A 38 -12.59 15.15 -4.99
CA GLY A 38 -11.17 14.84 -5.06
C GLY A 38 -10.51 14.35 -3.77
N GLY A 39 -11.25 14.12 -2.68
CA GLY A 39 -10.70 13.82 -1.36
C GLY A 39 -11.11 12.48 -0.74
N GLY A 40 -11.22 11.43 -1.52
CA GLY A 40 -11.47 10.08 -1.03
C GLY A 40 -10.16 9.34 -0.71
N GLY A 41 -9.43 9.79 0.31
CA GLY A 41 -8.27 9.04 0.80
C GLY A 41 -8.69 7.80 1.60
N GLY A 42 -9.14 6.77 0.92
CA GLY A 42 -9.45 5.48 1.50
C GLY A 42 -8.92 4.35 0.63
N LEU A 43 -8.89 3.12 1.13
CA LEU A 43 -8.58 1.95 0.31
C LEU A 43 -9.42 1.91 -0.97
N GLY A 44 -10.65 2.41 -0.96
CA GLY A 44 -11.49 2.53 -2.13
C GLY A 44 -10.85 3.28 -3.31
N SER A 45 -9.96 4.24 -3.05
CA SER A 45 -9.20 4.90 -4.12
C SER A 45 -7.98 4.09 -4.57
N TYR A 46 -7.34 3.33 -3.66
CA TYR A 46 -6.20 2.48 -4.01
C TYR A 46 -6.62 1.27 -4.82
N THR A 47 -7.73 0.61 -4.45
CA THR A 47 -8.20 -0.61 -5.10
C THR A 47 -8.54 -0.43 -6.56
N ASN A 48 -8.95 0.77 -6.96
CA ASN A 48 -9.23 1.08 -8.36
C ASN A 48 -8.01 0.95 -9.27
N TRP A 49 -6.80 1.13 -8.73
CA TRP A 49 -5.55 1.10 -9.47
C TRP A 49 -4.84 -0.26 -9.42
N VAL A 50 -5.38 -1.20 -8.63
CA VAL A 50 -4.80 -2.54 -8.53
C VAL A 50 -5.35 -3.40 -9.67
N TYR A 51 -4.50 -3.69 -10.64
CA TYR A 51 -4.81 -4.49 -11.81
C TYR A 51 -4.60 -5.98 -11.55
N GLU A 52 -5.23 -6.81 -12.38
CA GLU A 52 -5.02 -8.26 -12.36
C GLU A 52 -3.58 -8.61 -12.76
N PRO A 53 -2.92 -9.55 -12.05
CA PRO A 53 -1.57 -10.00 -12.43
C PRO A 53 -1.49 -10.51 -13.88
N ASP A 54 -2.54 -11.18 -14.33
CA ASP A 54 -2.61 -11.75 -15.68
C ASP A 54 -2.81 -10.71 -16.79
N ALA A 55 -3.22 -9.48 -16.45
CA ALA A 55 -3.37 -8.38 -17.42
C ALA A 55 -2.09 -8.15 -18.21
N PHE A 56 -0.92 -8.35 -17.58
CA PHE A 56 0.38 -8.20 -18.22
C PHE A 56 1.05 -9.55 -18.54
N LYS A 57 0.30 -10.66 -18.53
CA LYS A 57 0.86 -12.01 -18.76
C LYS A 57 2.08 -12.28 -17.87
N SER A 58 2.08 -11.69 -16.69
CA SER A 58 3.11 -11.94 -15.70
C SER A 58 2.84 -13.31 -15.06
N ASP A 59 3.89 -14.11 -14.81
CA ASP A 59 3.74 -15.35 -14.04
C ASP A 59 3.59 -15.04 -12.53
N ARG A 60 3.21 -13.82 -12.18
CA ARG A 60 2.94 -13.48 -10.79
C ARG A 60 1.57 -14.00 -10.42
N GLU A 61 1.58 -14.92 -9.50
CA GLU A 61 0.37 -15.55 -8.99
C GLU A 61 -0.25 -14.77 -7.82
N GLY A 62 0.17 -13.53 -7.56
CA GLY A 62 -0.34 -12.70 -6.48
C GLY A 62 -0.02 -11.24 -6.67
N VAL A 63 -0.63 -10.39 -5.88
CA VAL A 63 -0.46 -8.94 -5.90
C VAL A 63 -0.04 -8.43 -4.53
N SER A 64 0.89 -7.49 -4.50
CA SER A 64 1.22 -6.74 -3.31
C SER A 64 1.24 -5.25 -3.63
N GLY A 65 1.01 -4.43 -2.63
CA GLY A 65 1.08 -2.99 -2.81
C GLY A 65 1.21 -2.26 -1.48
N SER A 66 1.64 -1.02 -1.58
CA SER A 66 1.68 -0.11 -0.44
C SER A 66 1.32 1.29 -0.88
N GLY A 67 0.56 1.99 -0.06
CA GLY A 67 0.11 3.33 -0.37
C GLY A 67 0.20 4.27 0.83
N THR A 68 0.41 5.55 0.53
CA THR A 68 0.39 6.64 1.50
C THR A 68 -0.59 7.72 1.05
N SER A 69 -1.51 8.10 1.93
CA SER A 69 -2.37 9.27 1.75
C SER A 69 -1.72 10.48 2.41
N TYR A 70 -1.03 11.29 1.62
CA TYR A 70 -0.41 12.53 2.12
C TYR A 70 -1.45 13.57 2.52
N THR A 71 -2.61 13.61 1.84
CA THR A 71 -3.73 14.46 2.27
C THR A 71 -4.15 14.16 3.71
N ASN A 72 -4.34 12.88 4.04
CA ASN A 72 -4.70 12.46 5.40
C ASN A 72 -3.55 12.72 6.39
N LEU A 73 -2.31 12.46 5.98
CA LEU A 73 -1.13 12.67 6.80
C LEU A 73 -0.97 14.16 7.18
N PHE A 74 -0.97 15.05 6.20
CA PHE A 74 -0.77 16.48 6.43
C PHE A 74 -1.95 17.16 7.10
N SER A 75 -3.19 16.67 6.90
CA SER A 75 -4.35 17.16 7.65
C SER A 75 -4.24 16.88 9.15
N ASN A 76 -3.48 15.86 9.53
CA ASN A 76 -3.19 15.47 10.92
C ASN A 76 -1.81 15.96 11.41
N SER A 77 -1.10 16.80 10.67
CA SER A 77 0.26 17.24 11.00
C SER A 77 0.40 17.88 12.37
N GLY A 78 -0.67 18.50 12.89
CA GLY A 78 -0.69 19.09 14.23
C GLY A 78 -0.64 18.06 15.38
N ASN A 79 -0.92 16.78 15.10
CA ASN A 79 -0.91 15.68 16.06
C ASN A 79 0.35 14.81 15.91
N LEU A 80 1.10 14.97 14.84
CA LEU A 80 2.34 14.22 14.57
C LEU A 80 3.54 14.88 15.25
N SER A 81 4.58 14.08 15.49
CA SER A 81 5.86 14.62 15.90
C SER A 81 6.47 15.49 14.79
N GLU A 82 7.23 16.53 15.17
CA GLU A 82 7.93 17.37 14.19
C GLU A 82 8.83 16.54 13.26
N LEU A 83 9.46 15.50 13.81
CA LEU A 83 10.32 14.60 13.04
C LEU A 83 9.52 13.80 11.99
N ALA A 84 8.32 13.31 12.34
CA ALA A 84 7.47 12.59 11.41
C ALA A 84 7.02 13.51 10.24
N VAL A 85 6.61 14.74 10.55
CA VAL A 85 6.27 15.74 9.53
C VAL A 85 7.46 16.06 8.63
N LEU A 86 8.66 16.23 9.21
CA LEU A 86 9.87 16.51 8.43
C LEU A 86 10.27 15.33 7.54
N ARG A 87 10.10 14.09 8.00
CA ARG A 87 10.34 12.90 7.16
C ARG A 87 9.37 12.81 6.01
N ALA A 88 8.08 13.01 6.26
CA ALA A 88 7.07 13.05 5.22
C ALA A 88 7.38 14.14 4.16
N LYS A 89 7.73 15.34 4.61
CA LYS A 89 8.16 16.45 3.73
C LYS A 89 9.49 16.19 3.02
N GLY A 90 10.32 15.31 3.57
CA GLY A 90 11.56 14.87 2.94
C GLY A 90 11.36 13.88 1.78
N THR A 91 10.15 13.35 1.62
CA THR A 91 9.80 12.60 0.42
C THR A 91 9.82 13.55 -0.78
N SER A 92 10.50 13.16 -1.81
CA SER A 92 10.67 14.00 -3.00
C SER A 92 10.50 13.18 -4.26
N TYR A 93 10.03 13.85 -5.29
CA TYR A 93 9.87 13.30 -6.64
C TYR A 93 10.69 14.16 -7.61
N PRO A 94 12.04 14.13 -7.48
CA PRO A 94 12.92 15.05 -8.19
C PRO A 94 12.82 14.90 -9.70
N GLU A 95 12.54 13.69 -10.18
CA GLU A 95 12.33 13.41 -11.60
C GLU A 95 11.04 14.01 -12.17
N LEU A 96 10.12 14.44 -11.28
CA LEU A 96 8.82 15.00 -11.66
C LEU A 96 8.71 16.50 -11.32
N GLY A 97 9.65 17.04 -10.53
CA GLY A 97 9.64 18.44 -10.10
C GLY A 97 8.44 18.80 -9.21
N ILE A 98 7.85 17.81 -8.50
CA ILE A 98 6.69 18.05 -7.62
C ILE A 98 7.07 17.97 -6.14
N GLU A 99 6.43 18.78 -5.34
CA GLU A 99 6.55 18.76 -3.88
C GLU A 99 5.55 17.75 -3.30
N VAL A 100 5.91 17.09 -2.20
CA VAL A 100 5.03 16.09 -1.58
C VAL A 100 3.73 16.68 -1.06
N GLU A 101 3.71 17.97 -0.76
CA GLU A 101 2.52 18.71 -0.33
C GLU A 101 1.45 18.80 -1.45
N ASP A 102 1.86 18.69 -2.70
CA ASP A 102 0.95 18.67 -3.86
C ASP A 102 0.43 17.26 -4.16
N VAL A 103 0.98 16.23 -3.49
CA VAL A 103 0.59 14.83 -3.64
C VAL A 103 -0.55 14.50 -2.68
N SER A 104 -1.62 13.93 -3.20
CA SER A 104 -2.73 13.42 -2.40
C SER A 104 -2.51 11.98 -1.99
N MET A 105 -2.08 11.16 -2.93
CA MET A 105 -1.87 9.72 -2.75
C MET A 105 -0.66 9.27 -3.55
N ASP A 106 0.05 8.32 -2.98
CA ASP A 106 1.15 7.59 -3.62
C ASP A 106 0.92 6.10 -3.40
N LEU A 107 0.76 5.34 -4.47
CA LEU A 107 0.54 3.90 -4.46
C LEU A 107 1.63 3.21 -5.24
N GLY A 108 2.42 2.38 -4.55
CA GLY A 108 3.40 1.49 -5.16
C GLY A 108 2.82 0.10 -5.39
N LEU A 109 2.92 -0.37 -6.63
CA LEU A 109 2.60 -1.72 -7.08
C LEU A 109 3.87 -2.38 -7.63
N PRO A 110 3.90 -3.71 -7.81
CA PRO A 110 5.12 -4.39 -8.26
C PRO A 110 5.68 -3.87 -9.59
N ASP A 111 4.82 -3.49 -10.51
CA ASP A 111 5.21 -3.07 -11.86
C ASP A 111 4.99 -1.58 -12.12
N GLY A 112 4.44 -0.85 -11.14
CA GLY A 112 4.12 0.55 -11.32
C GLY A 112 3.95 1.33 -10.03
N ARG A 113 3.87 2.64 -10.18
CA ARG A 113 3.60 3.59 -9.12
C ARG A 113 2.60 4.61 -9.62
N ILE A 114 1.60 4.88 -8.82
CA ILE A 114 0.54 5.84 -9.13
C ILE A 114 0.60 6.97 -8.12
N ILE A 115 0.72 8.20 -8.61
CA ILE A 115 0.78 9.42 -7.81
C ILE A 115 -0.41 10.28 -8.22
N THR A 116 -1.28 10.61 -7.28
CA THR A 116 -2.37 11.56 -7.54
C THR A 116 -2.19 12.82 -6.71
N GLY A 117 -2.66 13.96 -7.22
CA GLY A 117 -2.48 15.22 -6.51
C GLY A 117 -2.94 16.46 -7.28
N SER A 118 -2.47 17.61 -6.82
CA SER A 118 -2.80 18.92 -7.39
C SER A 118 -1.52 19.63 -7.86
N PHE A 119 -0.81 19.01 -8.77
CA PHE A 119 0.44 19.51 -9.35
C PHE A 119 0.23 20.11 -10.74
N ASP A 120 1.15 20.97 -11.16
CA ASP A 120 1.17 21.54 -12.52
C ASP A 120 1.66 20.50 -13.53
N THR A 121 0.72 19.93 -14.29
CA THR A 121 0.98 18.90 -15.30
C THR A 121 1.98 19.33 -16.37
N GLU A 122 1.93 20.60 -16.79
CA GLU A 122 2.85 21.13 -17.80
C GLU A 122 4.27 21.29 -17.22
N ALA A 123 4.39 21.63 -15.94
CA ALA A 123 5.68 21.63 -15.26
C ALA A 123 6.27 20.23 -15.17
N VAL A 124 5.45 19.20 -14.82
CA VAL A 124 5.87 17.80 -14.80
C VAL A 124 6.36 17.33 -16.17
N LYS A 125 5.61 17.60 -17.24
CA LYS A 125 6.00 17.25 -18.62
C LYS A 125 7.31 17.93 -19.03
N SER A 126 7.47 19.19 -18.63
CA SER A 126 8.69 19.95 -18.89
C SER A 126 9.89 19.34 -18.16
N GLU A 127 9.72 18.88 -16.92
CA GLU A 127 10.80 18.25 -16.14
C GLU A 127 11.21 16.90 -16.73
N LEU A 128 10.24 16.07 -17.10
CA LEU A 128 10.50 14.77 -17.73
C LEU A 128 11.31 14.92 -19.06
N THR A 129 11.02 15.96 -19.83
CA THR A 129 11.67 16.20 -21.12
C THR A 129 12.94 17.06 -21.02
N ALA A 130 13.25 17.58 -19.84
CA ALA A 130 14.45 18.38 -19.64
C ALA A 130 15.71 17.57 -19.90
N ALA A 131 16.68 18.17 -20.57
CA ALA A 131 17.97 17.53 -20.79
C ALA A 131 18.66 17.28 -19.43
N PRO A 132 19.37 16.16 -19.28
CA PRO A 132 20.13 15.86 -18.08
C PRO A 132 21.07 17.02 -17.73
N VAL A 133 20.95 17.54 -16.53
CA VAL A 133 21.88 18.55 -16.04
C VAL A 133 23.08 17.81 -15.44
N ASP A 134 24.24 17.93 -16.08
CA ASP A 134 25.51 17.46 -15.53
C ASP A 134 25.81 18.27 -14.25
N THR A 135 25.24 17.90 -13.14
CA THR A 135 25.62 18.46 -11.84
C THR A 135 26.96 17.84 -11.47
N PRO A 136 28.07 18.59 -11.44
CA PRO A 136 29.34 18.05 -11.02
C PRO A 136 29.23 17.60 -9.56
N THR A 137 29.17 16.30 -9.34
CA THR A 137 29.18 15.72 -7.99
C THR A 137 30.50 16.14 -7.32
N PRO A 138 30.48 16.82 -6.15
CA PRO A 138 31.70 17.13 -5.42
C PRO A 138 32.40 15.80 -5.10
N SER A 139 33.60 15.60 -5.64
CA SER A 139 34.43 14.42 -5.38
C SER A 139 34.85 14.41 -3.93
N GLY A 140 34.10 13.74 -3.08
CA GLY A 140 34.45 13.60 -1.67
C GLY A 140 33.45 12.76 -0.92
N PHE A 141 33.90 11.58 -0.52
CA PHE A 141 33.27 10.52 0.23
C PHE A 141 32.51 9.47 -0.57
N GLY A 142 33.21 8.39 -0.83
CA GLY A 142 32.82 7.00 -0.98
C GLY A 142 31.38 6.69 -1.41
N SER A 143 30.94 7.16 -2.55
CA SER A 143 29.70 6.73 -3.16
C SER A 143 30.01 5.56 -4.09
N SER A 144 29.46 4.41 -3.77
CA SER A 144 29.29 3.34 -4.76
C SER A 144 28.63 3.94 -5.99
N SER A 145 29.27 3.77 -7.14
CA SER A 145 28.88 4.24 -8.45
C SER A 145 27.46 3.78 -8.83
N GLY A 146 26.49 4.63 -8.52
CA GLY A 146 25.21 4.66 -9.22
C GLY A 146 25.24 5.89 -10.10
N ASN A 147 25.04 5.70 -11.39
CA ASN A 147 24.98 6.76 -12.38
C ASN A 147 23.77 7.65 -12.05
N SER A 148 23.98 8.76 -11.35
CA SER A 148 22.93 9.74 -11.02
C SER A 148 22.78 10.77 -12.15
N GLY A 149 22.83 10.32 -13.38
CA GLY A 149 22.38 11.12 -14.52
C GLY A 149 20.85 11.15 -14.48
N SER A 150 20.24 12.33 -14.47
CA SER A 150 18.79 12.42 -14.71
C SER A 150 18.51 11.77 -16.06
N THR A 151 17.56 10.83 -16.06
CA THR A 151 17.13 10.17 -17.30
C THR A 151 16.21 11.15 -18.05
N GLN A 152 16.48 11.36 -19.33
CA GLN A 152 15.62 12.15 -20.19
C GLN A 152 14.54 11.28 -20.79
N TYR A 153 13.31 11.78 -20.81
CA TYR A 153 12.16 11.15 -21.43
C TYR A 153 11.73 11.94 -22.68
N GLU A 154 11.10 11.27 -23.61
CA GLU A 154 10.48 11.89 -24.77
C GLU A 154 9.02 11.49 -24.88
N SER A 155 8.18 12.36 -25.40
CA SER A 155 6.77 12.07 -25.65
C SER A 155 6.69 11.01 -26.75
N ASP A 156 6.04 9.89 -26.48
CA ASP A 156 5.86 8.77 -27.38
C ASP A 156 4.46 8.76 -27.99
N SER A 157 3.45 8.71 -27.14
CA SER A 157 2.07 8.52 -27.52
C SER A 157 1.09 9.22 -26.57
N SER A 158 -0.20 9.05 -26.81
CA SER A 158 -1.26 9.43 -25.88
C SER A 158 -2.28 8.32 -25.78
N TYR A 159 -2.74 8.05 -24.56
CA TYR A 159 -3.74 7.04 -24.26
C TYR A 159 -4.79 7.61 -23.30
N ASN A 160 -6.07 7.51 -23.69
CA ASN A 160 -7.17 8.21 -23.01
C ASN A 160 -6.83 9.71 -22.85
N ASN A 161 -6.77 10.23 -21.62
CA ASN A 161 -6.43 11.62 -21.34
C ASN A 161 -4.99 11.79 -20.85
N TYR A 162 -4.14 10.79 -21.04
CA TYR A 162 -2.75 10.77 -20.61
C TYR A 162 -1.81 10.93 -21.80
N GLU A 163 -0.72 11.67 -21.59
CA GLU A 163 0.42 11.69 -22.49
C GLU A 163 1.48 10.75 -21.96
N ILE A 164 1.96 9.84 -22.81
CA ILE A 164 2.93 8.79 -22.45
C ILE A 164 4.32 9.23 -22.84
N TYR A 165 5.26 9.07 -21.90
CA TYR A 165 6.66 9.42 -22.03
C TYR A 165 7.52 8.16 -21.85
N VAL A 166 8.53 7.98 -22.70
CA VAL A 166 9.47 6.87 -22.66
C VAL A 166 10.90 7.39 -22.52
N GLN A 167 11.79 6.57 -22.02
CA GLN A 167 13.21 6.94 -21.97
C GLN A 167 13.77 7.18 -23.37
N ALA A 168 14.41 8.33 -23.59
CA ALA A 168 15.02 8.70 -24.87
C ALA A 168 16.17 7.74 -25.24
N GLU A 169 16.92 7.27 -24.27
CA GLU A 169 17.93 6.23 -24.40
C GLU A 169 17.61 5.08 -23.44
N PRO A 170 16.87 4.04 -23.93
CA PRO A 170 16.41 2.98 -23.06
C PRO A 170 17.56 2.14 -22.51
N ASP A 171 17.52 1.95 -21.22
CA ASP A 171 18.38 1.08 -20.41
C ASP A 171 17.91 -0.40 -20.56
N THR A 172 18.50 -1.30 -19.77
CA THR A 172 18.12 -2.72 -19.72
C THR A 172 16.73 -2.93 -19.12
N SER A 173 16.25 -1.98 -18.35
CA SER A 173 14.89 -1.98 -17.74
C SER A 173 14.23 -0.62 -17.98
N PRO A 174 13.80 -0.32 -19.23
CA PRO A 174 13.18 0.94 -19.54
C PRO A 174 11.88 1.11 -18.73
N ASP A 175 11.67 2.33 -18.26
CA ASP A 175 10.41 2.76 -17.66
C ASP A 175 9.68 3.76 -18.56
N ALA A 176 8.38 3.93 -18.29
CA ALA A 176 7.54 4.90 -18.94
C ALA A 176 6.73 5.67 -17.90
N PHE A 177 6.36 6.90 -18.24
CA PHE A 177 5.43 7.70 -17.47
C PHE A 177 4.17 7.98 -18.29
N ALA A 178 3.02 8.01 -17.62
CA ALA A 178 1.82 8.65 -18.14
C ALA A 178 1.49 9.84 -17.26
N VAL A 179 1.22 10.98 -17.88
CA VAL A 179 0.88 12.23 -17.20
C VAL A 179 -0.49 12.68 -17.65
N GLY A 180 -1.44 12.63 -16.72
CA GLY A 180 -2.82 13.08 -16.87
C GLY A 180 -3.16 14.23 -15.91
N ASP A 181 -4.42 14.67 -15.91
CA ASP A 181 -4.89 15.73 -15.01
C ASP A 181 -4.94 15.21 -13.56
N GLY A 182 -3.98 15.65 -12.75
CA GLY A 182 -3.86 15.26 -11.35
C GLY A 182 -3.42 13.82 -11.11
N THR A 183 -2.93 13.11 -12.13
CA THR A 183 -2.45 11.72 -11.99
C THR A 183 -1.18 11.52 -12.81
N ILE A 184 -0.18 10.89 -12.17
CA ILE A 184 1.04 10.41 -12.81
C ILE A 184 1.15 8.92 -12.54
N ILE A 185 1.41 8.16 -13.60
CA ILE A 185 1.68 6.73 -13.51
C ILE A 185 3.10 6.51 -14.02
N ARG A 186 3.92 5.80 -13.24
CA ARG A 186 5.20 5.27 -13.68
C ARG A 186 5.12 3.77 -13.72
N ALA A 187 5.53 3.16 -14.80
CA ALA A 187 5.62 1.72 -14.90
C ALA A 187 6.97 1.29 -15.45
N GLN A 188 7.34 0.06 -15.11
CA GLN A 188 8.54 -0.58 -15.60
C GLN A 188 8.16 -1.72 -16.55
N ARG A 189 9.08 -2.06 -17.44
CA ARG A 189 8.94 -3.23 -18.28
C ARG A 189 8.78 -4.48 -17.42
N VAL A 190 7.73 -5.25 -17.67
CA VAL A 190 7.49 -6.53 -17.00
C VAL A 190 8.27 -7.63 -17.73
N PRO A 191 9.28 -8.22 -17.08
CA PRO A 191 9.98 -9.36 -17.67
C PRO A 191 9.04 -10.54 -17.77
N ASN A 192 9.08 -11.24 -18.88
CA ASN A 192 8.34 -12.48 -19.01
C ASN A 192 9.04 -13.60 -18.21
N ALA A 193 8.32 -14.26 -17.35
CA ALA A 193 8.84 -15.36 -16.56
C ALA A 193 8.97 -16.66 -17.34
N THR A 194 8.19 -16.85 -18.41
CA THR A 194 8.35 -17.99 -19.33
C THR A 194 9.14 -17.53 -20.56
N ASN A 195 10.20 -18.22 -20.91
CA ASN A 195 11.01 -17.92 -22.12
C ASN A 195 10.21 -18.03 -23.46
N GLU A 196 8.88 -18.14 -23.39
CA GLU A 196 8.00 -18.40 -24.53
C GLU A 196 7.25 -17.17 -25.02
N SER A 197 7.17 -16.09 -24.26
CA SER A 197 6.51 -14.85 -24.65
C SER A 197 7.45 -13.65 -24.55
N SER A 198 7.19 -12.59 -25.32
CA SER A 198 7.91 -11.34 -25.21
C SER A 198 7.60 -10.64 -23.89
N PRO A 199 8.55 -9.94 -23.29
CA PRO A 199 8.24 -9.08 -22.14
C PRO A 199 7.19 -8.03 -22.53
N VAL A 200 6.42 -7.54 -21.56
CA VAL A 200 5.49 -6.44 -21.78
C VAL A 200 6.28 -5.13 -21.60
N ASP A 201 6.25 -4.28 -22.61
CA ASP A 201 6.96 -3.02 -22.56
C ASP A 201 6.29 -2.01 -21.62
N ALA A 202 7.06 -1.09 -21.06
CA ALA A 202 6.58 -0.17 -20.04
C ALA A 202 5.36 0.69 -20.47
N PRO A 203 5.26 1.18 -21.72
CA PRO A 203 4.05 1.85 -22.19
C PRO A 203 2.79 0.98 -22.10
N ASP A 204 2.86 -0.30 -22.50
CA ASP A 204 1.71 -1.22 -22.44
C ASP A 204 1.29 -1.47 -20.98
N VAL A 205 2.25 -1.50 -20.04
CA VAL A 205 1.96 -1.61 -18.60
C VAL A 205 1.26 -0.35 -18.09
N VAL A 206 1.71 0.83 -18.53
CA VAL A 206 1.05 2.11 -18.21
C VAL A 206 -0.38 2.13 -18.69
N GLU A 207 -0.64 1.72 -19.94
CA GLU A 207 -1.99 1.67 -20.52
C GLU A 207 -2.90 0.73 -19.72
N GLY A 208 -2.43 -0.45 -19.33
CA GLY A 208 -3.21 -1.37 -18.51
C GLY A 208 -3.50 -0.84 -17.10
N ILE A 209 -2.59 -0.08 -16.49
CA ILE A 209 -2.85 0.60 -15.23
C ILE A 209 -3.92 1.69 -15.39
N ILE A 210 -3.89 2.44 -16.50
CA ILE A 210 -4.92 3.44 -16.83
C ILE A 210 -6.28 2.75 -17.00
N ASP A 211 -6.35 1.64 -17.73
CA ASP A 211 -7.59 0.89 -17.95
C ASP A 211 -8.19 0.40 -16.62
N ALA A 212 -7.39 -0.12 -15.72
CA ALA A 212 -7.85 -0.49 -14.39
C ALA A 212 -8.36 0.74 -13.60
N GLY A 213 -7.57 1.82 -13.58
CA GLY A 213 -7.88 3.01 -12.79
C GLY A 213 -9.09 3.77 -13.26
N GLU A 214 -9.15 4.06 -14.54
CA GLU A 214 -10.16 4.95 -15.14
C GLU A 214 -11.38 4.18 -15.65
N ASP A 215 -11.16 3.12 -16.40
CA ASP A 215 -12.24 2.41 -17.10
C ASP A 215 -12.80 1.22 -16.31
N GLY A 216 -12.12 0.80 -15.25
CA GLY A 216 -12.51 -0.35 -14.43
C GLY A 216 -12.27 -1.69 -15.11
N THR A 217 -11.42 -1.72 -16.15
CA THR A 217 -11.06 -2.94 -16.86
C THR A 217 -9.95 -3.67 -16.11
N ASP A 218 -10.10 -4.98 -15.96
CA ASP A 218 -9.10 -5.84 -15.32
C ASP A 218 -8.68 -5.38 -13.89
N ARG A 219 -9.63 -4.81 -13.13
CA ARG A 219 -9.43 -4.52 -11.70
C ARG A 219 -9.37 -5.79 -10.90
N TYR A 220 -8.32 -5.92 -10.09
CA TYR A 220 -8.14 -7.11 -9.26
C TYR A 220 -9.23 -7.29 -8.21
N VAL A 221 -9.78 -6.18 -7.67
CA VAL A 221 -10.88 -6.22 -6.70
C VAL A 221 -12.18 -6.80 -7.28
N ASP A 222 -12.38 -6.67 -8.58
CA ASP A 222 -13.60 -7.13 -9.25
C ASP A 222 -13.52 -8.62 -9.66
N SER A 223 -12.32 -9.17 -9.74
CA SER A 223 -12.07 -10.55 -10.20
C SER A 223 -11.57 -11.48 -9.10
N ASN A 224 -11.10 -10.94 -7.96
CA ASN A 224 -10.51 -11.74 -6.89
C ASN A 224 -11.25 -11.54 -5.56
N ASP A 225 -12.04 -12.55 -5.18
CA ASP A 225 -12.84 -12.52 -3.94
C ASP A 225 -11.99 -12.37 -2.68
N THR A 226 -10.77 -12.92 -2.67
CA THR A 226 -9.84 -12.79 -1.53
C THR A 226 -9.37 -11.35 -1.37
N PHE A 227 -9.03 -10.68 -2.47
CA PHE A 227 -8.64 -9.27 -2.43
C PHE A 227 -9.82 -8.37 -2.04
N SER A 228 -11.02 -8.64 -2.58
CA SER A 228 -12.25 -7.94 -2.18
C SER A 228 -12.51 -8.10 -0.67
N THR A 229 -12.42 -9.33 -0.14
CA THR A 229 -12.56 -9.61 1.29
C THR A 229 -11.53 -8.84 2.13
N LEU A 230 -10.27 -8.83 1.70
CA LEU A 230 -9.21 -8.09 2.39
C LEU A 230 -9.50 -6.59 2.43
N THR A 231 -9.87 -6.01 1.30
CA THR A 231 -10.12 -4.56 1.17
C THR A 231 -11.37 -4.10 1.90
N ASP A 232 -12.39 -4.96 1.97
CA ASP A 232 -13.61 -4.70 2.75
C ASP A 232 -13.33 -4.72 4.27
N ALA A 233 -12.36 -5.52 4.70
CA ALA A 233 -11.98 -5.63 6.11
C ALA A 233 -10.97 -4.56 6.55
N LEU A 234 -10.17 -4.02 5.64
CA LEU A 234 -9.18 -2.99 5.93
C LEU A 234 -9.81 -1.60 6.02
N ASN A 235 -9.46 -0.88 7.08
CA ASN A 235 -9.84 0.52 7.25
C ASN A 235 -9.09 1.43 6.25
N ASN A 236 -9.67 2.59 6.02
CA ASN A 236 -9.01 3.67 5.30
C ASN A 236 -7.92 4.28 6.19
N GLY A 237 -6.67 4.20 5.76
CA GLY A 237 -5.52 4.65 6.54
C GLY A 237 -4.72 5.77 5.89
N VAL A 238 -3.82 6.37 6.66
CA VAL A 238 -2.76 7.24 6.13
C VAL A 238 -1.70 6.42 5.42
N GLN A 239 -1.49 5.19 5.88
CA GLN A 239 -0.65 4.20 5.24
C GLN A 239 -1.42 2.89 5.13
N VAL A 240 -1.25 2.22 4.01
CA VAL A 240 -1.80 0.89 3.77
C VAL A 240 -0.75 0.01 3.12
N SER A 241 -0.79 -1.26 3.41
CA SER A 241 -0.03 -2.27 2.66
C SER A 241 -0.86 -3.53 2.57
N PHE A 242 -0.69 -4.27 1.49
CA PHE A 242 -1.42 -5.50 1.27
C PHE A 242 -0.58 -6.49 0.46
N THR A 243 -0.88 -7.77 0.67
CA THR A 243 -0.35 -8.87 -0.13
C THR A 243 -1.44 -9.91 -0.30
N VAL A 244 -1.73 -10.26 -1.53
CA VAL A 244 -2.57 -11.40 -1.90
C VAL A 244 -1.67 -12.45 -2.54
N ARG A 245 -1.80 -13.67 -2.13
CA ARG A 245 -0.98 -14.81 -2.58
C ARG A 245 -1.78 -15.67 -3.55
N ALA A 246 -1.12 -16.30 -4.46
CA ALA A 246 -1.73 -17.29 -5.34
C ALA A 246 -2.12 -18.57 -4.62
N ASN A 247 -1.31 -18.92 -3.65
CA ASN A 247 -1.48 -20.11 -2.86
C ASN A 247 -1.45 -19.76 -1.38
N GLU A 248 -2.21 -20.46 -0.58
CA GLU A 248 -2.14 -20.37 0.86
C GLU A 248 -0.73 -20.61 1.39
N ILE A 249 -0.43 -20.08 2.55
CA ILE A 249 0.77 -20.45 3.28
C ILE A 249 0.57 -21.86 3.80
N GLY A 250 1.27 -22.83 3.21
CA GLY A 250 1.21 -24.23 3.63
C GLY A 250 2.19 -24.52 4.76
N SER A 251 1.86 -25.57 5.55
CA SER A 251 2.73 -26.12 6.59
C SER A 251 4.08 -26.62 6.04
N ASP A 252 4.12 -27.00 4.76
CA ASP A 252 5.30 -27.55 4.09
C ASP A 252 6.22 -26.50 3.47
N ASN A 253 5.89 -25.20 3.51
CA ASN A 253 6.78 -24.14 3.03
C ASN A 253 7.98 -23.92 3.94
N GLY A 254 8.54 -25.06 4.44
CA GLY A 254 9.74 -25.09 5.26
C GLY A 254 9.57 -24.06 6.35
N ALA A 255 8.59 -24.26 7.21
CA ALA A 255 8.58 -23.65 8.52
C ALA A 255 9.87 -24.08 9.20
N ASP A 256 10.99 -23.54 8.71
CA ASP A 256 12.18 -23.41 9.50
C ASP A 256 11.70 -22.80 10.81
N GLU A 257 12.15 -23.32 11.92
CA GLU A 257 11.93 -22.82 13.28
C GLU A 257 12.28 -21.32 13.42
N ASN A 258 12.67 -20.66 12.33
CA ASN A 258 13.03 -19.26 12.14
C ASN A 258 12.04 -18.46 11.29
N ILE A 259 10.85 -18.97 10.98
CA ILE A 259 9.84 -18.12 10.35
C ILE A 259 9.51 -17.01 11.34
N PRO A 260 9.76 -15.73 10.99
CA PRO A 260 9.35 -14.65 11.84
C PRO A 260 7.85 -14.81 12.07
N ALA A 261 7.43 -14.87 13.30
CA ALA A 261 6.04 -14.94 13.70
C ALA A 261 5.19 -14.02 12.80
N GLY A 262 4.21 -14.57 12.11
CA GLY A 262 3.38 -13.83 11.20
C GLY A 262 3.04 -14.52 9.89
N ARG A 263 3.43 -15.77 9.70
CA ARG A 263 2.96 -16.58 8.59
C ARG A 263 2.13 -17.71 9.14
N PHE A 264 0.83 -17.56 9.07
CA PHE A 264 -0.12 -18.59 9.48
C PHE A 264 -0.36 -19.55 8.32
N GLU A 265 -0.49 -20.85 8.64
CA GLU A 265 -1.01 -21.82 7.68
C GLU A 265 -2.42 -21.40 7.22
N GLY A 266 -2.72 -21.56 5.94
CA GLY A 266 -4.01 -21.23 5.35
C GLY A 266 -4.23 -19.74 5.04
N VAL A 267 -3.29 -18.83 5.34
CA VAL A 267 -3.42 -17.41 4.96
C VAL A 267 -3.16 -17.24 3.47
N VAL A 268 -4.13 -16.66 2.78
CA VAL A 268 -4.08 -16.33 1.36
C VAL A 268 -3.92 -14.83 1.11
N ALA A 269 -4.28 -13.98 2.08
CA ALA A 269 -4.01 -12.55 1.99
C ALA A 269 -3.77 -11.92 3.36
N GLU A 270 -2.98 -10.87 3.37
CA GLU A 270 -2.70 -10.05 4.54
C GLU A 270 -2.68 -8.58 4.19
N GLY A 271 -3.08 -7.73 5.13
CA GLY A 271 -3.04 -6.29 4.96
C GLY A 271 -2.83 -5.56 6.27
N ARG A 272 -2.31 -4.34 6.16
CA ARG A 272 -2.13 -3.42 7.27
C ARG A 272 -2.66 -2.06 6.88
N ALA A 273 -3.36 -1.40 7.79
CA ALA A 273 -3.77 -0.02 7.66
C ALA A 273 -3.45 0.75 8.93
N GLU A 274 -3.07 2.02 8.78
CA GLU A 274 -2.81 2.93 9.90
C GLU A 274 -3.62 4.19 9.75
N SER A 275 -4.45 4.50 10.75
CA SER A 275 -5.40 5.60 10.73
C SER A 275 -5.12 6.57 11.87
N ILE A 276 -4.93 7.84 11.55
CA ILE A 276 -4.70 8.90 12.55
C ILE A 276 -6.05 9.51 12.95
N ASN A 277 -6.37 9.41 14.22
CA ASN A 277 -7.59 9.95 14.83
C ASN A 277 -7.20 10.94 15.95
N GLY A 278 -6.75 12.13 15.58
CA GLY A 278 -6.27 13.14 16.52
C GLY A 278 -4.99 12.68 17.22
N GLU A 279 -5.04 12.56 18.56
CA GLU A 279 -3.89 12.17 19.38
C GLU A 279 -3.63 10.65 19.38
N THR A 280 -4.50 9.86 18.73
CA THR A 280 -4.41 8.40 18.69
C THR A 280 -4.26 7.93 17.25
N THR A 281 -3.28 7.07 17.00
CA THR A 281 -3.13 6.31 15.76
C THR A 281 -3.55 4.86 16.00
N GLU A 282 -4.50 4.39 15.21
CA GLU A 282 -4.93 3.01 15.18
C GLU A 282 -4.16 2.26 14.10
N SER A 283 -3.60 1.11 14.46
CA SER A 283 -3.02 0.14 13.51
C SER A 283 -3.93 -1.06 13.43
N GLN A 284 -4.27 -1.44 12.22
CA GLN A 284 -5.08 -2.61 11.91
C GLN A 284 -4.28 -3.59 11.07
N TYR A 285 -4.35 -4.87 11.42
CA TYR A 285 -3.80 -5.99 10.66
C TYR A 285 -4.95 -6.92 10.31
N VAL A 286 -5.05 -7.30 9.05
CA VAL A 286 -6.09 -8.19 8.54
C VAL A 286 -5.42 -9.40 7.89
N PHE A 287 -5.89 -10.59 8.24
CA PHE A 287 -5.49 -11.85 7.65
C PHE A 287 -6.72 -12.54 7.07
N VAL A 288 -6.66 -12.89 5.81
CA VAL A 288 -7.70 -13.67 5.13
C VAL A 288 -7.18 -15.08 4.92
N PHE A 289 -7.91 -16.06 5.42
CA PHE A 289 -7.61 -17.47 5.27
C PHE A 289 -8.36 -18.04 4.07
N ASP A 290 -7.87 -19.14 3.51
CA ASP A 290 -8.53 -19.82 2.39
C ASP A 290 -9.94 -20.28 2.77
N SER A 291 -10.12 -20.77 3.99
CA SER A 291 -11.42 -21.12 4.52
C SER A 291 -11.58 -20.75 6.00
N GLU A 292 -12.83 -20.69 6.49
CA GLU A 292 -13.13 -20.50 7.92
C GLU A 292 -12.54 -21.63 8.80
N GLY A 293 -12.40 -22.83 8.22
CA GLY A 293 -11.84 -23.99 8.93
C GLY A 293 -10.34 -23.88 9.19
N ASP A 294 -9.64 -23.03 8.48
CA ASP A 294 -8.18 -22.82 8.59
C ASP A 294 -7.85 -21.74 9.64
N VAL A 295 -8.85 -21.00 10.13
CA VAL A 295 -8.65 -20.00 11.18
C VAL A 295 -8.26 -20.67 12.48
N ASN A 296 -7.02 -20.45 12.93
CA ASN A 296 -6.51 -20.98 14.19
C ASN A 296 -6.21 -19.81 15.15
N GLU A 297 -7.06 -19.67 16.17
CA GLU A 297 -6.87 -18.62 17.19
C GLU A 297 -5.55 -18.78 17.95
N GLY A 298 -5.01 -20.00 18.06
CA GLY A 298 -3.72 -20.26 18.70
C GLY A 298 -2.58 -19.61 17.95
N ASP A 299 -2.55 -19.73 16.64
CA ASP A 299 -1.51 -19.16 15.78
C ASP A 299 -1.57 -17.63 15.81
N VAL A 300 -2.77 -17.06 15.80
CA VAL A 300 -2.95 -15.59 15.95
C VAL A 300 -2.42 -15.11 17.28
N GLN A 301 -2.67 -15.85 18.36
CA GLN A 301 -2.15 -15.53 19.69
C GLN A 301 -0.62 -15.61 19.74
N GLU A 302 -0.01 -16.63 19.14
CA GLU A 302 1.45 -16.76 19.05
C GLU A 302 2.07 -15.61 18.24
N TRP A 303 1.42 -15.22 17.13
CA TRP A 303 1.83 -14.07 16.36
C TRP A 303 1.81 -12.78 17.18
N ILE A 304 0.74 -12.53 17.94
CA ILE A 304 0.64 -11.36 18.81
C ILE A 304 1.76 -11.38 19.85
N GLU A 305 1.99 -12.52 20.54
CA GLU A 305 3.02 -12.65 21.55
C GLU A 305 4.44 -12.41 20.99
N ALA A 306 4.70 -12.85 19.78
CA ALA A 306 5.99 -12.65 19.11
C ALA A 306 6.19 -11.20 18.64
N ASN A 307 5.13 -10.53 18.20
CA ASN A 307 5.20 -9.16 17.66
C ASN A 307 4.97 -8.06 18.71
N ASP A 308 4.50 -8.41 19.92
CA ASP A 308 4.32 -7.48 21.05
C ASP A 308 5.61 -7.27 21.87
N THR A 309 6.77 -7.65 21.34
CA THR A 309 8.05 -7.55 22.04
C THR A 309 9.14 -6.91 21.20
N GLY A 310 10.04 -6.17 21.84
CA GLY A 310 11.24 -5.64 21.20
C GLY A 310 10.94 -4.69 20.03
N ASN A 311 11.31 -5.09 18.82
CA ASN A 311 11.10 -4.34 17.58
C ASN A 311 9.94 -4.92 16.75
N GLY A 312 9.08 -5.73 17.35
CA GLY A 312 7.91 -6.29 16.67
C GLY A 312 6.90 -5.22 16.27
N SER A 313 6.10 -5.52 15.27
CA SER A 313 5.13 -4.57 14.70
C SER A 313 4.03 -4.14 15.67
N LEU A 314 3.82 -4.86 16.76
CA LEU A 314 2.84 -4.57 17.81
C LEU A 314 3.46 -4.00 19.09
N ALA A 315 4.78 -3.88 19.17
CA ALA A 315 5.50 -3.58 20.42
C ALA A 315 5.11 -2.22 21.05
N ASN A 316 4.72 -1.25 20.21
CA ASN A 316 4.32 0.08 20.65
C ASN A 316 2.79 0.26 20.74
N LEU A 317 2.03 -0.80 20.41
CA LEU A 317 0.58 -0.72 20.43
C LEU A 317 0.03 -1.08 21.81
N SER A 318 -1.02 -0.39 22.21
CA SER A 318 -1.87 -0.65 23.36
C SER A 318 -3.25 -1.08 22.91
N ASP A 319 -4.10 -1.51 23.84
CA ASP A 319 -5.50 -1.84 23.60
C ASP A 319 -5.70 -2.86 22.45
N LEU A 320 -4.78 -3.83 22.36
CA LEU A 320 -4.84 -4.87 21.35
C LEU A 320 -6.17 -5.64 21.43
N SER A 321 -6.85 -5.77 20.32
CA SER A 321 -8.07 -6.56 20.18
C SER A 321 -8.00 -7.46 18.95
N VAL A 322 -8.67 -8.60 19.02
CA VAL A 322 -8.78 -9.56 17.92
C VAL A 322 -10.26 -9.77 17.62
N ASN A 323 -10.61 -9.71 16.37
CA ASN A 323 -11.94 -10.02 15.87
C ASN A 323 -11.87 -11.03 14.74
N THR A 324 -12.67 -12.08 14.83
CA THR A 324 -12.76 -13.12 13.78
C THR A 324 -14.15 -13.04 13.15
N ASN A 325 -14.20 -12.99 11.83
CA ASN A 325 -15.42 -12.97 11.05
C ASN A 325 -15.29 -13.89 9.82
N GLY A 326 -15.90 -15.07 9.92
CA GLY A 326 -15.72 -16.10 8.89
C GLY A 326 -14.24 -16.49 8.75
N ASN A 327 -13.72 -16.38 7.55
CA ASN A 327 -12.30 -16.67 7.23
C ASN A 327 -11.36 -15.47 7.42
N THR A 328 -11.81 -14.40 8.07
CA THR A 328 -11.03 -13.19 8.26
C THR A 328 -10.73 -12.95 9.73
N VAL A 329 -9.47 -12.68 10.04
CA VAL A 329 -9.03 -12.27 11.37
C VAL A 329 -8.48 -10.85 11.31
N THR A 330 -8.98 -9.99 12.18
CA THR A 330 -8.53 -8.60 12.32
C THR A 330 -7.91 -8.40 13.70
N VAL A 331 -6.69 -7.89 13.72
CA VAL A 331 -6.01 -7.46 14.95
C VAL A 331 -5.88 -5.94 14.91
N THR A 332 -6.38 -5.26 15.94
CA THR A 332 -6.27 -3.81 16.06
C THR A 332 -5.53 -3.44 17.33
N GLY A 333 -4.85 -2.30 17.30
CA GLY A 333 -4.21 -1.71 18.45
C GLY A 333 -4.01 -0.22 18.25
N THR A 334 -3.73 0.51 19.33
CA THR A 334 -3.59 1.96 19.31
C THR A 334 -2.24 2.39 19.87
N GLN A 335 -1.73 3.52 19.40
CA GLN A 335 -0.56 4.20 19.95
C GLN A 335 -0.81 5.71 20.00
N ASP A 336 0.00 6.42 20.77
CA ASP A 336 0.04 7.88 20.72
C ASP A 336 0.53 8.34 19.33
N THR A 337 -0.22 9.25 18.70
CA THR A 337 0.16 9.77 17.38
C THR A 337 1.51 10.48 17.37
N LEU A 338 1.96 11.03 18.51
CA LEU A 338 3.30 11.60 18.63
C LEU A 338 4.42 10.55 18.54
N GLU A 339 4.12 9.29 18.87
CA GLU A 339 5.06 8.16 18.77
C GLU A 339 5.00 7.48 17.40
N TYR A 340 4.02 7.85 16.57
CA TYR A 340 3.88 7.34 15.22
C TYR A 340 5.04 7.80 14.34
N GLY A 341 5.77 6.85 13.82
CA GLY A 341 6.92 7.10 12.94
C GLY A 341 6.54 6.89 11.48
N VAL A 342 6.41 7.99 10.73
CA VAL A 342 6.20 7.97 9.27
C VAL A 342 7.49 7.62 8.55
#